data_91added05f10ed4c46a6ed4b6b43e834
#
_entry.id   91added05f10ed4c46a6ed4b6b43e834
#
_cell.length_a   1.000
_cell.length_b   1.000
_cell.length_c   1.000
_cell.angle_alpha   90.00
_cell.angle_beta   90.00
_cell.angle_gamma   90.00
#
_symmetry.space_group_name_H-M   'P 1'
#
loop_
_entity.id
_entity.type
_entity.pdbx_description
1 polymer ?
#
loop_
_entity_poly.entity_id
_entity_poly.type
_entity_poly.pdbx_seq_one_letter_code
_entity_poly.pdbx_strand_id
1 'polypeptide(L)'
;LIILAVFVKMIRLPDARKIAEEESEHNHDGKHSVWQYRHLVFGAAGIFCYVGAEVSIGSLLVNVLGYLKGLDHASAAKYLSFYWGGAMVGRFLGSAIMAKIAPNRYLAFNATAAVVLLGVAMLAGKASADVAMWALLAIGFFNSIMFPTIFSLATKGLGRFTSSASGVLCTAIVGGAVVPVVQGWVADTQGLM
;
A
#
# COMPACT_ATOMS: atom_id res chain seq x y z
N LEU A 1 -3.38 -14.86 -18.08
CA LEU A 1 -4.61 -15.13 -17.33
C LEU A 1 -4.99 -16.60 -17.39
N ILE A 2 -5.08 -17.25 -18.58
CA ILE A 2 -5.45 -18.67 -18.73
C ILE A 2 -4.47 -19.59 -18.00
N ILE A 3 -3.16 -19.40 -18.15
CA ILE A 3 -2.12 -20.18 -17.46
C ILE A 3 -2.26 -20.03 -15.94
N LEU A 4 -2.52 -18.82 -15.45
CA LEU A 4 -2.73 -18.57 -14.03
C LEU A 4 -3.99 -19.28 -13.50
N ALA A 5 -5.09 -19.24 -14.28
CA ALA A 5 -6.33 -19.93 -13.92
C ALA A 5 -6.15 -21.46 -13.85
N VAL A 6 -5.39 -22.03 -14.80
CA VAL A 6 -5.04 -23.46 -14.79
C VAL A 6 -4.16 -23.79 -13.57
N PHE A 7 -3.18 -22.94 -13.27
CA PHE A 7 -2.30 -23.12 -12.13
C PHE A 7 -3.05 -23.06 -10.79
N VAL A 8 -3.96 -22.10 -10.62
CA VAL A 8 -4.83 -21.98 -9.44
C VAL A 8 -5.75 -23.19 -9.30
N LYS A 9 -6.29 -23.72 -10.43
CA LYS A 9 -7.12 -24.93 -10.42
C LYS A 9 -6.33 -26.19 -10.05
N MET A 10 -5.05 -26.25 -10.36
CA MET A 10 -4.16 -27.37 -9.99
C MET A 10 -3.75 -27.33 -8.52
N ILE A 11 -3.68 -26.16 -7.89
CA ILE A 11 -3.41 -26.00 -6.47
C ILE A 11 -4.71 -26.31 -5.72
N ARG A 12 -4.74 -27.39 -4.94
CA ARG A 12 -5.82 -27.65 -3.98
C ARG A 12 -5.75 -26.61 -2.88
N LEU A 13 -6.43 -25.48 -3.07
CA LEU A 13 -6.55 -24.45 -2.03
C LEU A 13 -7.31 -25.07 -0.85
N PRO A 14 -6.81 -24.90 0.39
CA PRO A 14 -7.56 -25.30 1.57
C PRO A 14 -8.92 -24.59 1.56
N ASP A 15 -9.95 -25.30 1.98
CA ASP A 15 -11.30 -24.76 2.01
C ASP A 15 -11.37 -23.64 3.07
N ALA A 16 -11.41 -22.40 2.61
CA ALA A 16 -11.43 -21.21 3.47
C ALA A 16 -12.60 -21.22 4.47
N ARG A 17 -13.70 -21.91 4.13
CA ARG A 17 -14.82 -22.12 5.05
C ARG A 17 -14.43 -23.02 6.22
N LYS A 18 -13.75 -24.15 5.96
CA LYS A 18 -13.33 -25.08 7.04
C LYS A 18 -12.34 -24.40 7.99
N ILE A 19 -11.39 -23.63 7.46
CA ILE A 19 -10.45 -22.86 8.29
C ILE A 19 -11.18 -21.82 9.13
N ALA A 20 -12.16 -21.11 8.54
CA ALA A 20 -12.96 -20.14 9.26
C ALA A 20 -13.88 -20.76 10.31
N GLU A 21 -14.39 -21.98 10.07
CA GLU A 21 -15.19 -22.74 11.03
C GLU A 21 -14.32 -23.25 12.18
N GLU A 22 -13.15 -23.81 11.92
CA GLU A 22 -12.18 -24.24 12.93
C GLU A 22 -11.67 -23.07 13.81
N GLU A 23 -11.40 -21.90 13.21
CA GLU A 23 -11.07 -20.68 13.96
C GLU A 23 -12.26 -20.12 14.75
N SER A 24 -13.51 -20.35 14.30
CA SER A 24 -14.71 -19.86 15.00
C SER A 24 -15.03 -20.66 16.25
N GLU A 25 -14.73 -21.96 16.28
CA GLU A 25 -14.92 -22.80 17.46
C GLU A 25 -13.99 -22.43 18.62
N HIS A 26 -12.83 -21.81 18.30
CA HIS A 26 -11.85 -21.40 19.32
C HIS A 26 -12.02 -19.96 19.82
N ASN A 27 -12.90 -19.17 19.22
CA ASN A 27 -13.01 -17.73 19.54
C ASN A 27 -14.39 -17.37 20.13
N HIS A 28 -14.56 -17.64 21.43
CA HIS A 28 -15.73 -17.23 22.24
C HIS A 28 -15.65 -15.76 22.70
N ASP A 29 -15.24 -14.86 21.83
CA ASP A 29 -15.01 -13.43 22.18
C ASP A 29 -16.33 -12.64 22.25
N GLY A 30 -17.46 -13.15 22.53
CA GLY A 30 -18.73 -12.42 22.77
C GLY A 30 -19.06 -11.24 21.83
N LYS A 31 -18.26 -11.04 20.78
CA LYS A 31 -18.42 -9.96 19.82
C LYS A 31 -19.39 -10.35 18.71
N HIS A 32 -20.34 -9.45 18.43
CA HIS A 32 -21.42 -9.69 17.47
C HIS A 32 -21.24 -8.91 16.16
N SER A 33 -20.20 -8.06 16.04
CA SER A 33 -19.97 -7.22 14.87
C SER A 33 -18.48 -7.04 14.57
N VAL A 34 -18.14 -7.00 13.28
CA VAL A 34 -16.78 -6.71 12.78
C VAL A 34 -16.23 -5.36 13.26
N TRP A 35 -17.11 -4.39 13.46
CA TRP A 35 -16.74 -3.03 13.91
C TRP A 35 -16.26 -2.97 15.36
N GLN A 36 -16.47 -4.00 16.15
CA GLN A 36 -15.98 -4.10 17.53
C GLN A 36 -14.49 -4.44 17.61
N TYR A 37 -13.89 -4.82 16.47
CA TYR A 37 -12.46 -5.09 16.40
C TYR A 37 -11.69 -3.82 16.00
N ARG A 38 -11.12 -3.14 16.99
CA ARG A 38 -10.40 -1.87 16.80
C ARG A 38 -9.26 -1.97 15.78
N HIS A 39 -8.54 -3.09 15.75
CA HIS A 39 -7.44 -3.29 14.78
C HIS A 39 -7.94 -3.38 13.33
N LEU A 40 -9.17 -3.87 13.09
CA LEU A 40 -9.78 -3.83 11.77
C LEU A 40 -10.11 -2.40 11.35
N VAL A 41 -10.71 -1.60 12.25
CA VAL A 41 -11.06 -0.20 11.96
C VAL A 41 -9.80 0.62 11.63
N PHE A 42 -8.75 0.48 12.46
CA PHE A 42 -7.47 1.13 12.20
C PHE A 42 -6.80 0.58 10.93
N GLY A 43 -6.93 -0.72 10.66
CA GLY A 43 -6.43 -1.33 9.42
C GLY A 43 -7.14 -0.79 8.18
N ALA A 44 -8.46 -0.62 8.22
CA ALA A 44 -9.23 -0.02 7.12
C ALA A 44 -8.82 1.44 6.87
N ALA A 45 -8.72 2.26 7.93
CA ALA A 45 -8.20 3.61 7.83
C ALA A 45 -6.76 3.64 7.31
N GLY A 46 -5.92 2.72 7.78
CA GLY A 46 -4.55 2.55 7.32
C GLY A 46 -4.47 2.20 5.83
N ILE A 47 -5.29 1.27 5.33
CA ILE A 47 -5.36 0.94 3.90
C ILE A 47 -5.85 2.13 3.09
N PHE A 48 -6.88 2.83 3.53
CA PHE A 48 -7.39 4.01 2.84
C PHE A 48 -6.29 5.07 2.65
N CYS A 49 -5.62 5.44 3.73
CA CYS A 49 -4.54 6.44 3.69
C CYS A 49 -3.34 5.95 2.89
N TYR A 50 -2.93 4.69 3.10
CA TYR A 50 -1.77 4.10 2.42
C TYR A 50 -1.98 4.01 0.92
N VAL A 51 -3.09 3.39 0.47
CA VAL A 51 -3.38 3.25 -0.97
C VAL A 51 -3.58 4.62 -1.61
N GLY A 52 -4.23 5.54 -0.89
CA GLY A 52 -4.35 6.93 -1.31
C GLY A 52 -2.99 7.57 -1.56
N ALA A 53 -2.06 7.47 -0.63
CA ALA A 53 -0.72 8.03 -0.77
C ALA A 53 0.09 7.35 -1.89
N GLU A 54 0.05 6.01 -1.96
CA GLU A 54 0.77 5.24 -2.98
C GLU A 54 0.33 5.63 -4.40
N VAL A 55 -0.99 5.66 -4.64
CA VAL A 55 -1.56 6.01 -5.95
C VAL A 55 -1.32 7.48 -6.27
N SER A 56 -1.41 8.37 -5.27
CA SER A 56 -1.11 9.79 -5.44
C SER A 56 0.32 10.04 -5.91
N ILE A 57 1.28 9.41 -5.25
CA ILE A 57 2.69 9.52 -5.65
C ILE A 57 2.88 8.98 -7.07
N GLY A 58 2.35 7.78 -7.37
CA GLY A 58 2.46 7.17 -8.70
C GLY A 58 1.82 8.01 -9.81
N SER A 59 0.64 8.58 -9.56
CA SER A 59 -0.10 9.37 -10.54
C SER A 59 0.55 10.72 -10.84
N LEU A 60 1.05 11.41 -9.82
CA LEU A 60 1.62 12.75 -9.95
C LEU A 60 3.13 12.75 -10.24
N LEU A 61 3.80 11.60 -10.13
CA LEU A 61 5.24 11.48 -10.30
C LEU A 61 5.71 12.07 -11.63
N VAL A 62 5.00 11.79 -12.73
CA VAL A 62 5.35 12.29 -14.07
C VAL A 62 5.29 13.82 -14.11
N ASN A 63 4.23 14.41 -13.55
CA ASN A 63 4.07 15.87 -13.51
C ASN A 63 5.13 16.52 -12.62
N VAL A 64 5.38 15.94 -11.45
CA VAL A 64 6.41 16.42 -10.52
C VAL A 64 7.80 16.38 -11.15
N LEU A 65 8.15 15.33 -11.88
CA LEU A 65 9.42 15.22 -12.58
C LEU A 65 9.53 16.21 -13.76
N GLY A 66 8.42 16.43 -14.47
CA GLY A 66 8.33 17.50 -15.49
C GLY A 66 8.62 18.87 -14.88
N TYR A 67 8.00 19.18 -13.74
CA TYR A 67 8.19 20.44 -13.03
C TYR A 67 9.62 20.61 -12.47
N LEU A 68 10.17 19.58 -11.82
CA LEU A 68 11.47 19.66 -11.15
C LEU A 68 12.65 19.63 -12.11
N LYS A 69 12.57 18.87 -13.20
CA LYS A 69 13.70 18.62 -14.13
C LYS A 69 13.46 19.12 -15.55
N GLY A 70 12.29 19.67 -15.84
CA GLY A 70 11.92 20.05 -17.20
C GLY A 70 11.83 18.86 -18.16
N LEU A 71 11.55 17.66 -17.66
CA LEU A 71 11.43 16.46 -18.49
C LEU A 71 10.12 16.48 -19.26
N ASP A 72 10.17 16.06 -20.52
CA ASP A 72 8.97 15.74 -21.28
C ASP A 72 8.23 14.52 -20.71
N HIS A 73 6.93 14.41 -20.98
CA HIS A 73 6.09 13.33 -20.42
C HIS A 73 6.61 11.93 -20.75
N ALA A 74 7.18 11.71 -21.94
CA ALA A 74 7.70 10.40 -22.34
C ALA A 74 8.96 10.01 -21.54
N SER A 75 9.83 10.98 -21.27
CA SER A 75 11.03 10.76 -20.45
C SER A 75 10.68 10.61 -18.96
N ALA A 76 9.76 11.42 -18.44
CA ALA A 76 9.28 11.29 -17.06
C ALA A 76 8.56 9.96 -16.82
N ALA A 77 7.79 9.45 -17.79
CA ALA A 77 7.11 8.17 -17.69
C ALA A 77 8.07 6.97 -17.56
N LYS A 78 9.30 7.06 -18.07
CA LYS A 78 10.32 6.01 -17.87
C LYS A 78 10.70 5.88 -16.39
N TYR A 79 10.73 6.98 -15.64
CA TYR A 79 11.02 6.95 -14.21
C TYR A 79 9.89 6.32 -13.39
N LEU A 80 8.64 6.40 -13.86
CA LEU A 80 7.53 5.68 -13.26
C LEU A 80 7.75 4.16 -13.26
N SER A 81 8.42 3.62 -14.29
CA SER A 81 8.80 2.21 -14.33
C SER A 81 9.80 1.84 -13.24
N PHE A 82 10.68 2.74 -12.85
CA PHE A 82 11.59 2.52 -11.71
C PHE A 82 10.85 2.52 -10.37
N TYR A 83 9.83 3.39 -10.21
CA TYR A 83 8.98 3.40 -9.03
C TYR A 83 8.27 2.04 -8.84
N TRP A 84 7.59 1.57 -9.88
CA TRP A 84 6.89 0.27 -9.83
C TRP A 84 7.85 -0.92 -9.83
N GLY A 85 8.98 -0.81 -10.50
CA GLY A 85 10.07 -1.80 -10.44
C GLY A 85 10.64 -1.92 -9.03
N GLY A 86 10.89 -0.80 -8.37
CA GLY A 86 11.28 -0.74 -6.97
C GLY A 86 10.25 -1.37 -6.05
N ALA A 87 8.96 -1.11 -6.30
CA ALA A 87 7.87 -1.75 -5.57
C ALA A 87 7.85 -3.28 -5.77
N MET A 88 8.11 -3.76 -6.97
CA MET A 88 8.20 -5.20 -7.24
C MET A 88 9.36 -5.84 -6.47
N VAL A 89 10.55 -5.28 -6.57
CA VAL A 89 11.74 -5.77 -5.84
C VAL A 89 11.51 -5.72 -4.33
N GLY A 90 10.98 -4.60 -3.81
CA GLY A 90 10.67 -4.43 -2.39
C GLY A 90 9.67 -5.47 -1.86
N ARG A 91 8.73 -5.92 -2.70
CA ARG A 91 7.76 -6.96 -2.32
C ARG A 91 8.42 -8.32 -2.12
N PHE A 92 9.33 -8.73 -3.00
CA PHE A 92 10.08 -9.97 -2.84
C PHE A 92 11.00 -9.92 -1.62
N LEU A 93 11.80 -8.86 -1.50
CA LEU A 93 12.71 -8.70 -0.36
C LEU A 93 11.96 -8.55 0.96
N GLY A 94 10.88 -7.76 0.98
CA GLY A 94 10.04 -7.57 2.15
C GLY A 94 9.37 -8.85 2.62
N SER A 95 8.91 -9.69 1.70
CA SER A 95 8.38 -11.03 2.02
C SER A 95 9.43 -11.91 2.71
N ALA A 96 10.67 -11.94 2.20
CA ALA A 96 11.77 -12.69 2.81
C ALA A 96 12.16 -12.13 4.20
N ILE A 97 12.15 -10.82 4.36
CA ILE A 97 12.46 -10.14 5.65
C ILE A 97 11.39 -10.45 6.70
N MET A 98 10.10 -10.42 6.32
CA MET A 98 8.99 -10.70 7.24
C MET A 98 8.98 -12.15 7.76
N ALA A 99 9.69 -13.06 7.12
CA ALA A 99 9.91 -14.39 7.67
C ALA A 99 10.74 -14.37 8.97
N LYS A 100 11.52 -13.30 9.21
CA LYS A 100 12.44 -13.16 10.37
C LYS A 100 12.07 -12.01 11.29
N ILE A 101 11.34 -11.01 10.81
CA ILE A 101 10.99 -9.79 11.56
C ILE A 101 9.47 -9.71 11.73
N ALA A 102 9.04 -9.31 12.92
CA ALA A 102 7.61 -9.15 13.22
C ALA A 102 6.96 -8.13 12.26
N PRO A 103 5.81 -8.47 11.62
CA PRO A 103 5.18 -7.65 10.59
C PRO A 103 4.88 -6.21 11.03
N ASN A 104 4.47 -6.01 12.28
CA ASN A 104 4.18 -4.69 12.83
C ASN A 104 5.43 -3.78 12.90
N ARG A 105 6.58 -4.33 13.26
CA ARG A 105 7.86 -3.58 13.31
C ARG A 105 8.35 -3.23 11.91
N TYR A 106 8.22 -4.17 10.99
CA TYR A 106 8.62 -3.96 9.60
C TYR A 106 7.70 -2.94 8.91
N LEU A 107 6.38 -3.00 9.18
CA LEU A 107 5.42 -2.00 8.70
C LEU A 107 5.76 -0.60 9.22
N ALA A 108 6.05 -0.46 10.53
CA ALA A 108 6.42 0.83 11.13
C ALA A 108 7.72 1.38 10.52
N PHE A 109 8.71 0.53 10.28
CA PHE A 109 9.96 0.91 9.61
C PHE A 109 9.70 1.44 8.19
N ASN A 110 8.94 0.70 7.37
CA ASN A 110 8.64 1.12 6.00
C ASN A 110 7.83 2.42 5.95
N ALA A 111 6.83 2.56 6.83
CA ALA A 111 6.03 3.78 6.91
C ALA A 111 6.91 5.00 7.30
N THR A 112 7.79 4.83 8.30
CA THR A 112 8.72 5.88 8.71
C THR A 112 9.69 6.23 7.58
N ALA A 113 10.27 5.23 6.90
CA ALA A 113 11.15 5.45 5.77
C ALA A 113 10.46 6.22 4.63
N ALA A 114 9.21 5.86 4.29
CA ALA A 114 8.44 6.56 3.27
C ALA A 114 8.18 8.03 3.65
N VAL A 115 7.82 8.31 4.91
CA VAL A 115 7.62 9.69 5.40
C VAL A 115 8.91 10.49 5.37
N VAL A 116 10.03 9.91 5.80
CA VAL A 116 11.35 10.56 5.76
C VAL A 116 11.76 10.86 4.31
N LEU A 117 11.61 9.90 3.40
CA LEU A 117 11.93 10.10 1.98
C LEU A 117 11.05 11.17 1.34
N LEU A 118 9.77 11.22 1.68
CA LEU A 118 8.89 12.28 1.22
C LEU A 118 9.34 13.65 1.74
N GLY A 119 9.71 13.73 3.02
CA GLY A 119 10.30 14.95 3.61
C GLY A 119 11.59 15.39 2.91
N VAL A 120 12.48 14.42 2.62
CA VAL A 120 13.71 14.67 1.84
C VAL A 120 13.36 15.19 0.44
N ALA A 121 12.41 14.58 -0.26
CA ALA A 121 11.99 15.03 -1.58
C ALA A 121 11.44 16.47 -1.57
N MET A 122 10.63 16.81 -0.55
CA MET A 122 10.07 18.17 -0.40
C MET A 122 11.15 19.22 -0.13
N LEU A 123 12.10 18.92 0.75
CA LEU A 123 13.18 19.85 1.11
C LEU A 123 14.22 19.97 0.00
N ALA A 124 14.57 18.84 -0.63
CA ALA A 124 15.58 18.79 -1.69
C ALA A 124 15.06 19.37 -3.01
N GLY A 125 13.75 19.34 -3.28
CA GLY A 125 13.16 19.83 -4.53
C GLY A 125 13.57 21.26 -4.89
N LYS A 126 13.89 22.09 -3.88
CA LYS A 126 14.39 23.46 -4.06
C LYS A 126 15.91 23.53 -4.27
N ALA A 127 16.67 22.55 -3.80
CA ALA A 127 18.13 22.55 -3.82
C ALA A 127 18.71 21.60 -4.86
N SER A 128 18.11 20.43 -5.07
CA SER A 128 18.56 19.41 -6.01
C SER A 128 17.39 18.54 -6.49
N ALA A 129 16.99 18.77 -7.74
CA ALA A 129 15.95 17.97 -8.39
C ALA A 129 16.29 16.48 -8.49
N ASP A 130 17.58 16.12 -8.58
CA ASP A 130 18.01 14.73 -8.63
C ASP A 130 17.77 14.02 -7.30
N VAL A 131 18.10 14.64 -6.18
CA VAL A 131 17.87 14.08 -4.83
C VAL A 131 16.36 13.89 -4.60
N ALA A 132 15.55 14.90 -4.97
CA ALA A 132 14.09 14.80 -4.85
C ALA A 132 13.52 13.65 -5.70
N MET A 133 13.98 13.52 -6.94
CA MET A 133 13.59 12.43 -7.83
C MET A 133 13.89 11.06 -7.24
N TRP A 134 15.15 10.81 -6.85
CA TRP A 134 15.53 9.50 -6.31
C TRP A 134 14.86 9.18 -4.98
N ALA A 135 14.62 10.19 -4.13
CA ALA A 135 13.85 10.01 -2.90
C ALA A 135 12.41 9.58 -3.21
N LEU A 136 11.73 10.21 -4.17
CA LEU A 136 10.38 9.82 -4.59
C LEU A 136 10.34 8.40 -5.18
N LEU A 137 11.31 8.03 -6.01
CA LEU A 137 11.40 6.69 -6.59
C LEU A 137 11.64 5.62 -5.53
N ALA A 138 12.47 5.92 -4.53
CA ALA A 138 12.75 5.00 -3.43
C ALA A 138 11.51 4.71 -2.56
N ILE A 139 10.54 5.63 -2.47
CA ILE A 139 9.28 5.40 -1.74
C ILE A 139 8.56 4.17 -2.28
N GLY A 140 8.58 3.93 -3.60
CA GLY A 140 7.96 2.75 -4.21
C GLY A 140 8.47 1.44 -3.59
N PHE A 141 9.78 1.35 -3.32
CA PHE A 141 10.37 0.18 -2.68
C PHE A 141 9.81 -0.06 -1.27
N PHE A 142 9.71 0.98 -0.43
CA PHE A 142 9.21 0.86 0.93
C PHE A 142 7.69 0.66 1.00
N ASN A 143 6.95 1.23 0.07
CA ASN A 143 5.49 1.07 -0.01
C ASN A 143 5.08 -0.37 -0.35
N SER A 144 5.89 -1.12 -1.07
CA SER A 144 5.55 -2.36 -1.74
C SER A 144 4.88 -3.44 -0.89
N ILE A 145 5.33 -3.59 0.37
CA ILE A 145 4.87 -4.66 1.29
C ILE A 145 3.83 -4.16 2.30
N MET A 146 3.54 -2.85 2.32
CA MET A 146 2.69 -2.26 3.35
C MET A 146 1.24 -2.76 3.25
N PHE A 147 0.67 -2.82 2.04
CA PHE A 147 -0.71 -3.29 1.84
C PHE A 147 -0.94 -4.69 2.41
N PRO A 148 -0.22 -5.75 1.96
CA PRO A 148 -0.45 -7.09 2.47
C PRO A 148 -0.16 -7.21 3.97
N THR A 149 0.76 -6.42 4.50
CA THR A 149 1.07 -6.40 5.93
C THR A 149 -0.07 -5.79 6.74
N ILE A 150 -0.61 -4.64 6.34
CA ILE A 150 -1.76 -4.01 7.00
C ILE A 150 -2.97 -4.94 6.94
N PHE A 151 -3.23 -5.53 5.77
CA PHE A 151 -4.33 -6.46 5.56
C PHE A 151 -4.24 -7.67 6.51
N SER A 152 -3.07 -8.32 6.55
CA SER A 152 -2.80 -9.46 7.42
C SER A 152 -2.95 -9.13 8.91
N LEU A 153 -2.45 -7.98 9.34
CA LEU A 153 -2.58 -7.52 10.73
C LEU A 153 -4.03 -7.17 11.09
N ALA A 154 -4.78 -6.58 10.16
CA ALA A 154 -6.16 -6.17 10.37
C ALA A 154 -7.15 -7.35 10.39
N THR A 155 -6.83 -8.45 9.71
CA THR A 155 -7.67 -9.66 9.68
C THR A 155 -7.30 -10.67 10.75
N LYS A 156 -6.21 -10.46 11.48
CA LYS A 156 -5.70 -11.42 12.47
C LYS A 156 -6.69 -11.65 13.61
N GLY A 157 -7.03 -12.92 13.87
CA GLY A 157 -7.87 -13.31 15.02
C GLY A 157 -9.35 -12.96 14.90
N LEU A 158 -9.87 -12.69 13.69
CA LEU A 158 -11.29 -12.38 13.48
C LEU A 158 -12.18 -13.63 13.29
N GLY A 159 -11.60 -14.80 13.09
CA GLY A 159 -12.34 -16.06 12.94
C GLY A 159 -13.48 -15.93 11.91
N ARG A 160 -14.73 -16.18 12.35
CA ARG A 160 -15.95 -16.10 11.51
C ARG A 160 -16.15 -14.74 10.80
N PHE A 161 -15.55 -13.67 11.31
CA PHE A 161 -15.66 -12.34 10.75
C PHE A 161 -14.61 -12.03 9.69
N THR A 162 -13.65 -12.92 9.41
CA THR A 162 -12.55 -12.70 8.46
C THR A 162 -13.06 -12.34 7.06
N SER A 163 -14.12 -13.00 6.58
CA SER A 163 -14.73 -12.72 5.27
C SER A 163 -15.30 -11.29 5.20
N SER A 164 -16.11 -10.90 6.20
CA SER A 164 -16.69 -9.55 6.27
C SER A 164 -15.61 -8.49 6.46
N ALA A 165 -14.58 -8.77 7.27
CA ALA A 165 -13.45 -7.89 7.48
C ALA A 165 -12.66 -7.66 6.19
N SER A 166 -12.42 -8.73 5.42
CA SER A 166 -11.77 -8.63 4.11
C SER A 166 -12.56 -7.73 3.15
N GLY A 167 -13.90 -7.83 3.16
CA GLY A 167 -14.77 -6.92 2.40
C GLY A 167 -14.60 -5.45 2.79
N VAL A 168 -14.55 -5.15 4.09
CA VAL A 168 -14.30 -3.80 4.62
C VAL A 168 -12.93 -3.28 4.16
N LEU A 169 -11.88 -4.09 4.28
CA LEU A 169 -10.53 -3.71 3.87
C LEU A 169 -10.41 -3.51 2.35
N CYS A 170 -11.09 -4.34 1.54
CA CYS A 170 -11.16 -4.16 0.10
C CYS A 170 -11.88 -2.85 -0.27
N THR A 171 -12.96 -2.50 0.44
CA THR A 171 -13.65 -1.22 0.23
C THR A 171 -12.75 -0.04 0.58
N ALA A 172 -11.88 -0.16 1.60
CA ALA A 172 -10.95 0.89 1.98
C ALA A 172 -9.92 1.25 0.89
N ILE A 173 -9.71 0.38 -0.11
CA ILE A 173 -8.86 0.66 -1.29
C ILE A 173 -9.37 1.88 -2.09
N VAL A 174 -10.63 2.29 -1.91
CA VAL A 174 -11.21 3.49 -2.52
C VAL A 174 -10.39 4.77 -2.20
N GLY A 175 -9.56 4.76 -1.14
CA GLY A 175 -8.59 5.82 -0.87
C GLY A 175 -7.70 6.15 -2.06
N GLY A 176 -7.35 5.13 -2.88
CA GLY A 176 -6.58 5.29 -4.12
C GLY A 176 -7.33 6.05 -5.24
N ALA A 177 -8.65 6.18 -5.15
CA ALA A 177 -9.42 7.03 -6.05
C ALA A 177 -9.66 8.43 -5.44
N VAL A 178 -9.95 8.50 -4.14
CA VAL A 178 -10.33 9.76 -3.47
C VAL A 178 -9.11 10.68 -3.26
N VAL A 179 -8.03 10.14 -2.70
CA VAL A 179 -6.86 10.96 -2.30
C VAL A 179 -6.17 11.64 -3.48
N PRO A 180 -5.89 10.96 -4.62
CA PRO A 180 -5.29 11.62 -5.79
C PRO A 180 -6.16 12.73 -6.37
N VAL A 181 -7.49 12.57 -6.37
CA VAL A 181 -8.41 13.61 -6.85
C VAL A 181 -8.34 14.85 -5.95
N VAL A 182 -8.38 14.65 -4.63
CA VAL A 182 -8.24 15.76 -3.67
C VAL A 182 -6.87 16.43 -3.82
N GLN A 183 -5.82 15.65 -3.97
CA GLN A 183 -4.46 16.17 -4.14
C GLN A 183 -4.32 16.96 -5.45
N GLY A 184 -4.86 16.47 -6.57
CA GLY A 184 -4.87 17.18 -7.85
C GLY A 184 -5.61 18.51 -7.73
N TRP A 185 -6.80 18.52 -7.12
CA TRP A 185 -7.55 19.73 -6.89
C TRP A 185 -6.78 20.77 -6.03
N VAL A 186 -6.10 20.32 -4.99
CA VAL A 186 -5.25 21.20 -4.16
C VAL A 186 -4.08 21.75 -4.99
N ALA A 187 -3.43 20.92 -5.80
CA ALA A 187 -2.31 21.33 -6.63
C ALA A 187 -2.73 22.37 -7.68
N ASP A 188 -3.88 22.19 -8.32
CA ASP A 188 -4.45 23.14 -9.28
C ASP A 188 -4.78 24.49 -8.62
N THR A 189 -5.42 24.47 -7.45
CA THR A 189 -5.81 25.68 -6.72
C THR A 189 -4.61 26.47 -6.19
N GLN A 190 -3.50 25.81 -5.92
CA GLN A 190 -2.24 26.44 -5.48
C GLN A 190 -1.33 26.85 -6.64
N GLY A 191 -1.73 26.60 -7.89
CA GLY A 191 -0.93 26.92 -9.07
C GLY A 191 0.38 26.11 -9.16
N LEU A 192 0.36 24.86 -8.67
CA LEU A 192 1.52 23.97 -8.63
C LEU A 192 1.60 23.04 -9.85
N MET A 193 0.63 23.11 -10.76
CA MET A 193 0.58 22.39 -12.04
C MET A 193 0.20 23.30 -13.18
#